data_086688735dae95659ba6f6b13d9c7449
#
_entry.id   086688735dae95659ba6f6b13d9c7449
#
_cell.length_a   1.000
_cell.length_b   1.000
_cell.length_c   1.000
_cell.angle_alpha   90.00
_cell.angle_beta   90.00
_cell.angle_gamma   90.00
#
_symmetry.space_group_name_H-M   'P 1'
#
loop_
_entity.id
_entity.type
_entity.pdbx_description
1 polymer ?
#
loop_
_entity_poly.entity_id
_entity_poly.type
_entity_poly.pdbx_seq_one_letter_code
_entity_poly.pdbx_strand_id
1 'polypeptide(L)'
;MDTRGGTRPSGPLRGAPGHVVRRLHQAYAAAWTRHVDPVLTGPQFAVLMAADDFPEIDQGSIAARVALDRSTMADVCRRLEDRGLIRRVTAPGDGRRKLLYLTEHGSEVLTTVGERVRRLHEEMLAGDDTNAFLERLNGLVERWDSLADGASA
;
A
#
# COMPACT_ATOMS: atom_id res chain seq x y z
N MET A 1 -18.30 38.73 -5.39
CA MET A 1 -16.94 39.18 -5.09
C MET A 1 -16.59 38.74 -3.70
N ASP A 2 -16.05 37.57 -3.56
CA ASP A 2 -15.47 37.10 -2.27
C ASP A 2 -14.39 36.08 -2.56
N THR A 3 -13.17 36.58 -2.58
CA THR A 3 -11.94 35.85 -2.77
C THR A 3 -11.57 35.17 -1.46
N ARG A 4 -12.00 33.93 -1.25
CA ARG A 4 -11.43 33.11 -0.18
C ARG A 4 -10.01 32.68 -0.57
N GLY A 5 -9.09 33.61 -0.38
CA GLY A 5 -7.67 33.34 -0.33
C GLY A 5 -7.39 32.41 0.84
N GLY A 6 -7.37 31.10 0.59
CA GLY A 6 -6.87 30.13 1.55
C GLY A 6 -5.40 30.44 1.81
N THR A 7 -5.13 31.10 2.94
CA THR A 7 -3.77 31.37 3.40
C THR A 7 -3.08 30.02 3.61
N ARG A 8 -2.17 29.67 2.69
CA ARG A 8 -1.29 28.53 2.87
C ARG A 8 -0.50 28.75 4.16
N PRO A 9 -0.61 27.89 5.17
CA PRO A 9 0.17 28.07 6.39
C PRO A 9 1.67 28.06 6.03
N SER A 10 2.29 29.20 6.10
CA SER A 10 3.74 29.40 5.99
C SER A 10 4.33 29.18 7.38
N GLY A 11 4.75 27.95 7.68
CA GLY A 11 5.38 27.61 8.94
C GLY A 11 6.51 26.62 8.73
N PRO A 12 7.47 26.52 9.69
CA PRO A 12 8.63 25.62 9.60
C PRO A 12 8.26 24.16 9.34
N LEU A 13 7.06 23.70 9.71
CA LEU A 13 6.57 22.34 9.47
C LEU A 13 6.39 22.00 7.98
N ARG A 14 6.08 22.98 7.11
CA ARG A 14 5.95 22.71 5.68
C ARG A 14 7.26 22.37 4.99
N GLY A 15 8.38 22.79 5.55
CA GLY A 15 9.72 22.46 5.07
C GLY A 15 10.29 21.19 5.70
N ALA A 16 9.59 20.53 6.63
CA ALA A 16 10.05 19.33 7.29
C ALA A 16 9.62 18.07 6.51
N PRO A 17 10.55 17.33 5.86
CA PRO A 17 10.21 16.19 5.02
C PRO A 17 9.35 15.14 5.73
N GLY A 18 9.68 14.77 6.96
CA GLY A 18 8.93 13.79 7.73
C GLY A 18 7.48 14.21 8.01
N HIS A 19 7.22 15.51 8.19
CA HIS A 19 5.86 16.04 8.33
C HIS A 19 5.07 15.95 7.03
N VAL A 20 5.71 16.28 5.90
CA VAL A 20 5.08 16.22 4.57
C VAL A 20 4.72 14.78 4.21
N VAL A 21 5.63 13.83 4.44
CA VAL A 21 5.39 12.39 4.22
C VAL A 21 4.21 11.88 5.05
N ARG A 22 4.16 12.23 6.33
CA ARG A 22 3.04 11.84 7.19
C ARG A 22 1.72 12.41 6.68
N ARG A 23 1.69 13.68 6.29
CA ARG A 23 0.50 14.31 5.71
C ARG A 23 0.08 13.66 4.40
N LEU A 24 1.03 13.32 3.54
CA LEU A 24 0.76 12.61 2.28
C LEU A 24 0.12 11.26 2.57
N HIS A 25 0.68 10.49 3.49
CA HIS A 25 0.11 9.20 3.91
C HIS A 25 -1.31 9.35 4.46
N GLN A 26 -1.56 10.33 5.33
CA GLN A 26 -2.90 10.59 5.89
C GLN A 26 -3.90 10.99 4.80
N ALA A 27 -3.51 11.85 3.87
CA ALA A 27 -4.36 12.29 2.76
C ALA A 27 -4.71 11.11 1.84
N TYR A 28 -3.72 10.27 1.51
CA TYR A 28 -3.93 9.06 0.73
C TYR A 28 -4.88 8.08 1.43
N ALA A 29 -4.67 7.80 2.70
CA ALA A 29 -5.53 6.90 3.47
C ALA A 29 -6.98 7.40 3.57
N ALA A 30 -7.18 8.71 3.74
CA ALA A 30 -8.51 9.32 3.74
C ALA A 30 -9.20 9.22 2.37
N ALA A 31 -8.46 9.48 1.29
CA ALA A 31 -8.95 9.34 -0.08
C ALA A 31 -9.31 7.87 -0.38
N TRP A 32 -8.47 6.93 0.04
CA TRP A 32 -8.75 5.50 -0.07
C TRP A 32 -10.09 5.13 0.59
N THR A 33 -10.25 5.45 1.86
CA THR A 33 -11.49 5.13 2.62
C THR A 33 -12.73 5.72 1.97
N ARG A 34 -12.62 6.91 1.38
CA ARG A 34 -13.76 7.63 0.78
C ARG A 34 -14.08 7.14 -0.64
N HIS A 35 -13.08 6.83 -1.45
CA HIS A 35 -13.25 6.61 -2.89
C HIS A 35 -13.01 5.18 -3.34
N VAL A 36 -12.32 4.37 -2.54
CA VAL A 36 -12.00 2.99 -2.88
C VAL A 36 -12.82 2.02 -2.05
N ASP A 37 -12.50 1.88 -0.77
CA ASP A 37 -13.17 0.93 0.11
C ASP A 37 -13.01 1.34 1.59
N PRO A 38 -14.10 1.38 2.37
CA PRO A 38 -14.03 1.74 3.78
C PRO A 38 -13.52 0.60 4.68
N VAL A 39 -13.52 -0.64 4.19
CA VAL A 39 -13.18 -1.85 4.97
C VAL A 39 -11.89 -2.49 4.52
N LEU A 40 -11.67 -2.59 3.21
CA LEU A 40 -10.42 -3.12 2.64
C LEU A 40 -9.38 -2.01 2.59
N THR A 41 -8.36 -2.10 3.43
CA THR A 41 -7.28 -1.10 3.49
C THR A 41 -6.28 -1.24 2.35
N GLY A 42 -5.51 -0.18 2.05
CA GLY A 42 -4.45 -0.22 1.05
C GLY A 42 -3.45 -1.36 1.25
N PRO A 43 -2.91 -1.59 2.47
CA PRO A 43 -2.06 -2.74 2.74
C PRO A 43 -2.73 -4.10 2.49
N GLN A 44 -3.99 -4.27 2.83
CA GLN A 44 -4.74 -5.49 2.53
C GLN A 44 -4.89 -5.71 1.03
N PHE A 45 -5.20 -4.65 0.28
CA PHE A 45 -5.29 -4.70 -1.18
C PHE A 45 -3.92 -5.04 -1.81
N ALA A 46 -2.82 -4.47 -1.31
CA ALA A 46 -1.47 -4.80 -1.79
C ALA A 46 -1.12 -6.29 -1.57
N VAL A 47 -1.55 -6.88 -0.46
CA VAL A 47 -1.38 -8.33 -0.21
C VAL A 47 -2.19 -9.17 -1.19
N LEU A 48 -3.43 -8.77 -1.52
CA LEU A 48 -4.24 -9.47 -2.53
C LEU A 48 -3.57 -9.39 -3.92
N MET A 49 -3.09 -8.22 -4.32
CA MET A 49 -2.34 -8.06 -5.58
C MET A 49 -1.11 -8.96 -5.62
N ALA A 50 -0.30 -8.95 -4.56
CA ALA A 50 0.92 -9.77 -4.53
C ALA A 50 0.62 -11.27 -4.54
N ALA A 51 -0.48 -11.71 -3.93
CA ALA A 51 -0.90 -13.11 -3.96
C ALA A 51 -1.42 -13.54 -5.35
N ASP A 52 -2.00 -12.61 -6.11
CA ASP A 52 -2.42 -12.83 -7.51
C ASP A 52 -1.22 -12.88 -8.47
N ASP A 53 -0.33 -11.89 -8.35
CA ASP A 53 0.86 -11.78 -9.22
C ASP A 53 1.88 -12.91 -8.99
N PHE A 54 1.93 -13.45 -7.78
CA PHE A 54 2.90 -14.47 -7.37
C PHE A 54 2.20 -15.66 -6.70
N PRO A 55 1.50 -16.52 -7.45
CA PRO A 55 0.90 -17.73 -6.90
C PRO A 55 1.93 -18.60 -6.16
N GLU A 56 1.50 -19.23 -5.06
CA GLU A 56 2.34 -20.11 -4.25
C GLU A 56 3.52 -19.43 -3.51
N ILE A 57 3.55 -18.10 -3.50
CA ILE A 57 4.55 -17.38 -2.72
C ILE A 57 4.24 -17.51 -1.21
N ASP A 58 5.27 -17.60 -0.40
CA ASP A 58 5.09 -17.63 1.04
C ASP A 58 4.80 -16.26 1.65
N GLN A 59 4.13 -16.30 2.80
CA GLN A 59 3.70 -15.10 3.52
C GLN A 59 4.84 -14.13 3.84
N GLY A 60 6.04 -14.62 4.17
CA GLY A 60 7.21 -13.77 4.46
C GLY A 60 7.71 -13.03 3.23
N SER A 61 7.74 -13.72 2.09
CA SER A 61 8.14 -13.13 0.81
C SER A 61 7.13 -12.08 0.32
N ILE A 62 5.82 -12.30 0.53
CA ILE A 62 4.82 -11.25 0.26
C ILE A 62 5.03 -10.06 1.19
N ALA A 63 5.24 -10.28 2.50
CA ALA A 63 5.45 -9.20 3.46
C ALA A 63 6.60 -8.26 3.03
N ALA A 64 7.72 -8.84 2.59
CA ALA A 64 8.85 -8.07 2.08
C ALA A 64 8.48 -7.24 0.83
N ARG A 65 7.70 -7.81 -0.10
CA ARG A 65 7.29 -7.12 -1.34
C ARG A 65 6.34 -5.96 -1.10
N VAL A 66 5.46 -6.08 -0.10
CA VAL A 66 4.46 -5.06 0.23
C VAL A 66 4.90 -4.15 1.39
N ALA A 67 6.17 -4.24 1.79
CA ALA A 67 6.77 -3.44 2.86
C ALA A 67 6.00 -3.52 4.19
N LEU A 68 5.57 -4.71 4.58
CA LEU A 68 4.91 -4.98 5.86
C LEU A 68 5.84 -5.75 6.80
N ASP A 69 5.89 -5.33 8.05
CA ASP A 69 6.54 -6.12 9.10
C ASP A 69 5.77 -7.42 9.37
N ARG A 70 6.44 -8.36 10.04
CA ARG A 70 5.90 -9.71 10.27
C ARG A 70 4.59 -9.71 11.05
N SER A 71 4.45 -8.85 12.04
CA SER A 71 3.25 -8.79 12.89
C SER A 71 2.07 -8.20 12.15
N THR A 72 2.28 -7.12 11.43
CA THR A 72 1.29 -6.48 10.56
C THR A 72 0.83 -7.43 9.46
N MET A 73 1.77 -8.14 8.82
CA MET A 73 1.45 -9.13 7.79
C MET A 73 0.59 -10.27 8.33
N ALA A 74 0.90 -10.77 9.53
CA ALA A 74 0.09 -11.82 10.17
C ALA A 74 -1.35 -11.37 10.43
N ASP A 75 -1.52 -10.14 10.87
CA ASP A 75 -2.83 -9.53 11.14
C ASP A 75 -3.62 -9.30 9.84
N VAL A 76 -2.97 -8.80 8.80
CA VAL A 76 -3.55 -8.62 7.47
C VAL A 76 -4.02 -9.97 6.91
N CYS A 77 -3.16 -10.99 6.93
CA CYS A 77 -3.52 -12.33 6.44
C CYS A 77 -4.71 -12.92 7.20
N ARG A 78 -4.73 -12.80 8.53
CA ARG A 78 -5.85 -13.27 9.34
C ARG A 78 -7.16 -12.61 8.93
N ARG A 79 -7.18 -11.27 8.81
CA ARG A 79 -8.38 -10.51 8.40
C ARG A 79 -8.84 -10.84 6.98
N LEU A 80 -7.93 -11.06 6.05
CA LEU A 80 -8.26 -11.46 4.68
C LEU A 80 -8.81 -12.88 4.62
N GLU A 81 -8.26 -13.79 5.43
CA GLU A 81 -8.72 -15.18 5.54
C GLU A 81 -10.10 -15.25 6.21
N ASP A 82 -10.31 -14.50 7.30
CA ASP A 82 -11.62 -14.37 7.98
C ASP A 82 -12.73 -13.88 7.06
N ARG A 83 -12.37 -13.06 6.07
CA ARG A 83 -13.26 -12.55 5.03
C ARG A 83 -13.39 -13.50 3.83
N GLY A 84 -12.70 -14.62 3.82
CA GLY A 84 -12.71 -15.58 2.71
C GLY A 84 -12.06 -15.07 1.43
N LEU A 85 -11.17 -14.07 1.51
CA LEU A 85 -10.50 -13.49 0.33
C LEU A 85 -9.21 -14.23 -0.05
N ILE A 86 -8.55 -14.84 0.95
CA ILE A 86 -7.39 -15.69 0.76
C ILE A 86 -7.56 -17.01 1.51
N ARG A 87 -6.76 -17.99 1.15
CA ARG A 87 -6.51 -19.20 1.95
C ARG A 87 -5.01 -19.36 2.15
N ARG A 88 -4.63 -19.86 3.33
CA ARG A 88 -3.25 -20.20 3.66
C ARG A 88 -3.07 -21.70 3.71
N VAL A 89 -2.05 -22.18 3.01
CA VAL A 89 -1.72 -23.60 2.95
C VAL A 89 -0.30 -23.79 3.47
N THR A 90 -0.09 -24.79 4.31
CA THR A 90 1.26 -25.16 4.75
C THR A 90 2.04 -25.71 3.57
N ALA A 91 3.24 -25.16 3.34
CA ALA A 91 4.10 -25.62 2.24
C ALA A 91 4.49 -27.10 2.44
N PRO A 92 4.48 -27.92 1.38
CA PRO A 92 4.98 -29.29 1.47
C PRO A 92 6.43 -29.30 1.95
N GLY A 93 6.72 -30.12 2.96
CA GLY A 93 8.07 -30.32 3.50
C GLY A 93 8.56 -29.22 4.46
N ASP A 94 7.81 -28.13 4.65
CA ASP A 94 8.16 -27.07 5.59
C ASP A 94 6.91 -26.53 6.31
N GLY A 95 6.62 -27.08 7.48
CA GLY A 95 5.46 -26.72 8.29
C GLY A 95 5.44 -25.27 8.79
N ARG A 96 6.56 -24.53 8.67
CA ARG A 96 6.67 -23.12 9.08
C ARG A 96 6.29 -22.16 7.98
N ARG A 97 6.35 -22.60 6.71
CA ARG A 97 6.03 -21.76 5.55
C ARG A 97 4.54 -21.86 5.24
N LYS A 98 3.88 -20.73 5.16
CA LYS A 98 2.49 -20.59 4.71
C LYS A 98 2.46 -19.96 3.34
N LEU A 99 1.94 -20.70 2.37
CA LEU A 99 1.68 -20.20 1.01
C LEU A 99 0.33 -19.50 0.98
N LEU A 100 0.25 -18.38 0.30
CA LEU A 100 -0.97 -17.61 0.12
C LEU A 100 -1.57 -17.87 -1.26
N TYR A 101 -2.88 -18.03 -1.27
CA TYR A 101 -3.67 -18.16 -2.50
C TYR A 101 -4.89 -17.25 -2.41
N LEU A 102 -5.20 -16.56 -3.49
CA LEU A 102 -6.51 -15.94 -3.64
C LEU A 102 -7.60 -17.01 -3.70
N THR A 103 -8.75 -16.70 -3.12
CA THR A 103 -10.00 -17.42 -3.41
C THR A 103 -10.66 -16.82 -4.65
N GLU A 104 -11.67 -17.47 -5.19
CA GLU A 104 -12.50 -16.91 -6.25
C GLU A 104 -13.11 -15.55 -5.80
N HIS A 105 -13.65 -15.50 -4.59
CA HIS A 105 -14.15 -14.27 -4.00
C HIS A 105 -13.05 -13.19 -3.86
N GLY A 106 -11.83 -13.59 -3.46
CA GLY A 106 -10.68 -12.66 -3.40
C GLY A 106 -10.33 -12.06 -4.75
N SER A 107 -10.39 -12.85 -5.82
CA SER A 107 -10.15 -12.40 -7.19
C SER A 107 -11.22 -11.42 -7.69
N GLU A 108 -12.50 -11.68 -7.38
CA GLU A 108 -13.60 -10.77 -7.71
C GLU A 108 -13.45 -9.42 -6.98
N VAL A 109 -13.13 -9.46 -5.68
CA VAL A 109 -12.88 -8.24 -4.88
C VAL A 109 -11.67 -7.49 -5.40
N LEU A 110 -10.57 -8.18 -5.73
CA LEU A 110 -9.37 -7.57 -6.30
C LEU A 110 -9.69 -6.82 -7.59
N THR A 111 -10.46 -7.43 -8.50
CA THR A 111 -10.87 -6.80 -9.75
C THR A 111 -11.71 -5.55 -9.51
N THR A 112 -12.77 -5.68 -8.70
CA THR A 112 -13.71 -4.57 -8.43
C THR A 112 -13.04 -3.40 -7.72
N VAL A 113 -12.22 -3.69 -6.70
CA VAL A 113 -11.50 -2.66 -5.95
C VAL A 113 -10.38 -2.07 -6.80
N GLY A 114 -9.70 -2.88 -7.63
CA GLY A 114 -8.65 -2.44 -8.54
C GLY A 114 -9.11 -1.33 -9.50
N GLU A 115 -10.33 -1.43 -10.03
CA GLU A 115 -10.89 -0.37 -10.87
C GLU A 115 -11.07 0.95 -10.12
N ARG A 116 -11.49 0.90 -8.85
CA ARG A 116 -11.65 2.10 -8.01
C ARG A 116 -10.29 2.71 -7.67
N VAL A 117 -9.30 1.87 -7.37
CA VAL A 117 -7.91 2.29 -7.13
C VAL A 117 -7.35 3.00 -8.35
N ARG A 118 -7.53 2.44 -9.54
CA ARG A 118 -7.07 3.05 -10.79
C ARG A 118 -7.68 4.45 -10.97
N ARG A 119 -8.99 4.59 -10.77
CA ARG A 119 -9.67 5.90 -10.87
C ARG A 119 -9.14 6.90 -9.84
N LEU A 120 -8.96 6.47 -8.59
CA LEU A 120 -8.38 7.32 -7.55
C LEU A 120 -6.98 7.82 -7.93
N HIS A 121 -6.13 6.94 -8.45
CA HIS A 121 -4.77 7.31 -8.87
C HIS A 121 -4.78 8.26 -10.07
N GLU A 122 -5.66 8.06 -11.03
CA GLU A 122 -5.85 8.98 -12.16
C GLU A 122 -6.27 10.38 -11.70
N GLU A 123 -7.20 10.48 -10.74
CA GLU A 123 -7.62 11.75 -10.17
C GLU A 123 -6.52 12.42 -9.34
N MET A 124 -5.79 11.63 -8.53
CA MET A 124 -4.73 12.15 -7.66
C MET A 124 -3.54 12.70 -8.44
N LEU A 125 -3.25 12.13 -9.60
CA LEU A 125 -2.11 12.47 -10.45
C LEU A 125 -2.53 13.26 -11.70
N ALA A 126 -3.78 13.73 -11.74
CA ALA A 126 -4.27 14.51 -12.86
C ALA A 126 -3.45 15.81 -13.07
N GLY A 127 -2.85 15.92 -14.24
CA GLY A 127 -2.00 17.07 -14.59
C GLY A 127 -0.51 16.90 -14.25
N ASP A 128 -0.12 15.79 -13.60
CA ASP A 128 1.25 15.44 -13.34
C ASP A 128 1.77 14.39 -14.34
N ASP A 129 3.07 14.39 -14.59
CA ASP A 129 3.73 13.25 -15.22
C ASP A 129 3.85 12.12 -14.18
N THR A 130 2.93 11.15 -14.27
CA THR A 130 2.84 10.04 -13.33
C THR A 130 4.16 9.26 -13.22
N ASN A 131 4.84 9.02 -14.35
CA ASN A 131 6.09 8.27 -14.35
C ASN A 131 7.20 9.04 -13.63
N ALA A 132 7.38 10.30 -13.98
CA ALA A 132 8.37 11.16 -13.32
C ALA A 132 8.08 11.34 -11.82
N PHE A 133 6.81 11.41 -11.44
CA PHE A 133 6.41 11.48 -10.04
C PHE A 133 6.76 10.20 -9.27
N LEU A 134 6.43 9.02 -9.83
CA LEU A 134 6.73 7.73 -9.21
C LEU A 134 8.23 7.47 -9.13
N GLU A 135 9.01 7.82 -10.16
CA GLU A 135 10.48 7.74 -10.13
C GLU A 135 11.07 8.56 -9.00
N ARG A 136 10.57 9.79 -8.79
CA ARG A 136 11.01 10.64 -7.67
C ARG A 136 10.69 10.05 -6.31
N LEU A 137 9.48 9.51 -6.14
CA LEU A 137 9.08 8.87 -4.87
C LEU A 137 9.91 7.62 -4.60
N ASN A 138 10.09 6.74 -5.58
CA ASN A 138 10.90 5.53 -5.44
C ASN A 138 12.36 5.88 -5.12
N GLY A 139 12.94 6.87 -5.79
CA GLY A 139 14.28 7.33 -5.47
C GLY A 139 14.41 7.95 -4.07
N LEU A 140 13.32 8.50 -3.49
CA LEU A 140 13.32 8.91 -2.09
C LEU A 140 13.28 7.71 -1.15
N VAL A 141 12.45 6.72 -1.44
CA VAL A 141 12.36 5.49 -0.65
C VAL A 141 13.73 4.80 -0.60
N GLU A 142 14.37 4.56 -1.73
CA GLU A 142 15.69 3.91 -1.81
C GLU A 142 16.75 4.64 -0.97
N ARG A 143 16.80 5.98 -1.06
CA ARG A 143 17.74 6.77 -0.25
C ARG A 143 17.46 6.70 1.25
N TRP A 144 16.19 6.67 1.64
CA TRP A 144 15.82 6.63 3.05
C TRP A 144 16.00 5.23 3.64
N ASP A 145 15.74 4.18 2.87
CA ASP A 145 16.06 2.81 3.26
C ASP A 145 17.56 2.62 3.49
N SER A 146 18.40 3.14 2.58
CA SER A 146 19.84 3.12 2.75
C SER A 146 20.33 3.84 4.02
N LEU A 147 19.66 4.94 4.41
CA LEU A 147 19.96 5.63 5.66
C LEU A 147 19.51 4.82 6.90
N ALA A 148 18.39 4.13 6.80
CA ALA A 148 17.87 3.29 7.89
C ALA A 148 18.74 2.06 8.12
N ASP A 149 19.29 1.47 7.07
CA ASP A 149 20.19 0.31 7.13
C ASP A 149 21.62 0.66 7.60
N GLY A 150 21.89 1.93 7.84
CA GLY A 150 23.21 2.39 8.30
C GLY A 150 24.31 2.29 7.24
N ALA A 151 23.98 2.12 5.98
CA ALA A 151 24.89 2.18 4.86
C ALA A 151 25.28 3.65 4.60
N SER A 152 26.14 4.20 5.47
CA SER A 152 26.82 5.46 5.19
C SER A 152 27.89 5.22 4.14
N ALA A 153 27.81 6.00 3.07
CA ALA A 153 28.85 6.09 2.05
C ALA A 153 30.16 6.63 2.62
#